data_ea2b24528a8256abae54ae458b1e1233
#
_entry.id   ea2b24528a8256abae54ae458b1e1233
#
_cell.length_a   1.000
_cell.length_b   1.000
_cell.length_c   1.000
_cell.angle_alpha   90.00
_cell.angle_beta   90.00
_cell.angle_gamma   90.00
#
_symmetry.space_group_name_H-M   'P 1'
#
loop_
_entity.id
_entity.type
_entity.pdbx_description
1 polymer ?
#
loop_
_entity_poly.entity_id
_entity_poly.type
_entity_poly.pdbx_seq_one_letter_code
_entity_poly.pdbx_strand_id
1 'polypeptide(L)'
;NEGQDRPALLITFDLDSDGTLRAFAPELSWVRVTANLTYIGVENEIATGAQGMLHHARDLARMLRQARICEHAVIMDQPDPRMVLKGDPANPEVEVVQSESTPEAQMIVSEFMILANKAMGSWARETGTAMLFRTQNITLPAESAGVWTEPTDIYRIINNMGPSILECEPRRHATIGAKVYAPVTSPLRRYSDFINMAQIMARLSGQGRLLDQGELESLLQLLSSRAELVGQVQRMRP
;
A
#
# COMPACT_ATOMS: atom_id res chain seq x y z
N ASN A 1 -5.40 16.24 -11.32
CA ASN A 1 -4.74 17.47 -11.73
C ASN A 1 -5.02 18.54 -10.69
N GLU A 2 -4.04 19.41 -10.45
CA GLU A 2 -4.14 20.54 -9.54
C GLU A 2 -5.28 21.48 -9.94
N GLY A 3 -5.99 22.03 -8.95
CA GLY A 3 -7.10 22.95 -9.13
C GLY A 3 -8.41 22.35 -9.66
N GLN A 4 -8.47 21.01 -9.86
CA GLN A 4 -9.66 20.35 -10.39
C GLN A 4 -10.39 19.58 -9.30
N ASP A 5 -11.72 19.67 -9.31
CA ASP A 5 -12.57 18.83 -8.48
C ASP A 5 -12.63 17.40 -9.05
N ARG A 6 -12.47 16.42 -8.18
CA ARG A 6 -12.52 14.98 -8.51
C ARG A 6 -13.39 14.23 -7.52
N PRO A 7 -14.22 13.29 -7.99
CA PRO A 7 -14.87 12.34 -7.09
C PRO A 7 -13.81 11.46 -6.44
N ALA A 8 -13.93 11.22 -5.16
CA ALA A 8 -12.99 10.45 -4.37
C ALA A 8 -13.67 9.63 -3.29
N LEU A 9 -13.07 8.53 -2.93
CA LEU A 9 -13.32 7.88 -1.65
C LEU A 9 -12.45 8.59 -0.60
N LEU A 10 -13.09 9.33 0.29
CA LEU A 10 -12.46 9.97 1.44
C LEU A 10 -12.53 9.02 2.64
N ILE A 11 -11.45 8.89 3.37
CA ILE A 11 -11.41 8.13 4.62
C ILE A 11 -10.88 9.05 5.71
N THR A 12 -11.73 9.39 6.65
CA THR A 12 -11.35 10.18 7.83
C THR A 12 -10.92 9.24 8.94
N PHE A 13 -9.82 9.56 9.62
CA PHE A 13 -9.28 8.76 10.72
C PHE A 13 -9.26 9.57 12.02
N ASP A 14 -9.66 8.92 13.11
CA ASP A 14 -9.46 9.38 14.48
C ASP A 14 -8.40 8.49 15.13
N LEU A 15 -7.28 9.09 15.53
CA LEU A 15 -6.12 8.40 16.05
C LEU A 15 -5.80 8.90 17.45
N ASP A 16 -5.36 7.99 18.33
CA ASP A 16 -4.79 8.34 19.62
C ASP A 16 -3.39 8.96 19.46
N SER A 17 -2.90 9.55 20.53
CA SER A 17 -1.56 10.16 20.59
C SER A 17 -0.40 9.19 20.34
N ASP A 18 -0.64 7.89 20.41
CA ASP A 18 0.32 6.83 20.10
C ASP A 18 0.17 6.26 18.67
N GLY A 19 -0.74 6.83 17.86
CA GLY A 19 -1.04 6.37 16.51
C GLY A 19 -2.02 5.19 16.43
N THR A 20 -2.63 4.79 17.57
CA THR A 20 -3.66 3.75 17.57
C THR A 20 -4.94 4.27 16.92
N LEU A 21 -5.49 3.50 15.98
CA LEU A 21 -6.73 3.83 15.28
C LEU A 21 -7.93 3.63 16.20
N ARG A 22 -8.64 4.71 16.56
CA ARG A 22 -9.89 4.71 17.34
C ARG A 22 -11.11 4.47 16.46
N ALA A 23 -11.22 5.30 15.42
CA ALA A 23 -12.35 5.28 14.51
C ALA A 23 -11.93 5.70 13.12
N PHE A 24 -12.72 5.32 12.14
CA PHE A 24 -12.57 5.79 10.77
C PHE A 24 -13.93 5.82 10.08
N ALA A 25 -14.08 6.68 9.09
CA ALA A 25 -15.30 6.81 8.32
C ALA A 25 -14.97 6.94 6.82
N PRO A 26 -15.34 5.96 5.98
CA PRO A 26 -15.27 6.10 4.55
C PRO A 26 -16.51 6.82 4.02
N GLU A 27 -16.32 7.75 3.11
CA GLU A 27 -17.43 8.46 2.44
C GLU A 27 -17.09 8.77 0.98
N LEU A 28 -18.10 8.95 0.16
CA LEU A 28 -17.95 9.46 -1.19
C LEU A 28 -17.98 10.98 -1.15
N SER A 29 -16.94 11.62 -1.66
CA SER A 29 -16.77 13.06 -1.59
C SER A 29 -16.18 13.64 -2.87
N TRP A 30 -16.21 14.97 -3.00
CA TRP A 30 -15.48 15.70 -4.01
C TRP A 30 -14.26 16.36 -3.37
N VAL A 31 -13.09 16.11 -3.95
CA VAL A 31 -11.84 16.70 -3.46
C VAL A 31 -11.23 17.59 -4.54
N ARG A 32 -10.64 18.70 -4.10
CA ARG A 32 -9.85 19.57 -4.95
C ARG A 32 -8.38 19.44 -4.58
N VAL A 33 -7.56 18.98 -5.52
CA VAL A 33 -6.11 18.88 -5.33
C VAL A 33 -5.52 20.29 -5.42
N THR A 34 -4.95 20.77 -4.31
CA THR A 34 -4.38 22.12 -4.21
C THR A 34 -2.95 22.19 -4.73
N ALA A 35 -2.19 21.10 -4.67
CA ALA A 35 -0.83 21.01 -5.19
C ALA A 35 -0.48 19.57 -5.58
N ASN A 36 0.27 19.41 -6.66
CA ASN A 36 0.91 18.16 -7.03
C ASN A 36 2.36 18.17 -6.53
N LEU A 37 2.63 17.46 -5.45
CA LEU A 37 3.95 17.40 -4.85
C LEU A 37 4.78 16.26 -5.43
N THR A 38 6.10 16.48 -5.54
CA THR A 38 7.07 15.42 -5.86
C THR A 38 7.72 14.91 -4.58
N TYR A 39 8.21 13.67 -4.58
CA TYR A 39 8.93 13.10 -3.44
C TYR A 39 10.12 13.97 -3.03
N ILE A 40 10.93 14.42 -4.00
CA ILE A 40 12.08 15.29 -3.77
C ILE A 40 11.66 16.64 -3.19
N GLY A 41 10.57 17.23 -3.70
CA GLY A 41 10.04 18.50 -3.19
C GLY A 41 9.60 18.39 -1.73
N VAL A 42 8.91 17.31 -1.38
CA VAL A 42 8.48 17.01 0.00
C VAL A 42 9.69 16.78 0.91
N GLU A 43 10.68 16.00 0.46
CA GLU A 43 11.89 15.71 1.22
C GLU A 43 12.66 17.01 1.54
N ASN A 44 12.83 17.87 0.54
CA ASN A 44 13.49 19.16 0.71
C ASN A 44 12.71 20.08 1.65
N GLU A 45 11.38 20.15 1.54
CA GLU A 45 10.55 20.98 2.44
C GLU A 45 10.68 20.50 3.89
N ILE A 46 10.62 19.19 4.11
CA ILE A 46 10.83 18.61 5.45
C ILE A 46 12.23 18.94 5.99
N ALA A 47 13.26 18.91 5.15
CA ALA A 47 14.63 19.23 5.54
C ALA A 47 14.82 20.69 5.95
N THR A 48 13.99 21.63 5.50
CA THR A 48 14.07 23.05 5.92
C THR A 48 13.73 23.28 7.39
N GLY A 49 13.04 22.32 8.03
CA GLY A 49 12.58 22.45 9.41
C GLY A 49 11.40 23.39 9.62
N ALA A 50 10.85 23.96 8.55
CA ALA A 50 9.68 24.84 8.63
C ALA A 50 8.45 24.02 9.05
N GLN A 51 7.82 24.37 10.18
CA GLN A 51 6.63 23.67 10.68
C GLN A 51 5.45 23.86 9.71
N GLY A 52 4.81 22.76 9.32
CA GLY A 52 3.69 22.76 8.38
C GLY A 52 3.02 21.39 8.26
N MET A 53 2.07 21.29 7.35
CA MET A 53 1.28 20.09 7.11
C MET A 53 2.17 18.86 6.83
N LEU A 54 3.25 19.00 6.06
CA LEU A 54 4.15 17.90 5.72
C LEU A 54 4.95 17.41 6.93
N HIS A 55 5.31 18.29 7.86
CA HIS A 55 5.94 17.90 9.12
C HIS A 55 4.98 17.08 10.01
N HIS A 56 3.74 17.53 10.13
CA HIS A 56 2.71 16.75 10.85
C HIS A 56 2.45 15.40 10.19
N ALA A 57 2.39 15.36 8.85
CA ALA A 57 2.24 14.12 8.11
C ALA A 57 3.41 13.15 8.34
N ARG A 58 4.66 13.65 8.34
CA ARG A 58 5.85 12.88 8.67
C ARG A 58 5.80 12.32 10.09
N ASP A 59 5.47 13.16 11.07
CA ASP A 59 5.46 12.76 12.47
C ASP A 59 4.36 11.71 12.71
N LEU A 60 3.19 11.89 12.10
CA LEU A 60 2.14 10.89 12.10
C LEU A 60 2.58 9.58 11.42
N ALA A 61 3.23 9.65 10.27
CA ALA A 61 3.73 8.47 9.58
C ALA A 61 4.75 7.69 10.43
N ARG A 62 5.64 8.39 11.14
CA ARG A 62 6.59 7.78 12.10
C ARG A 62 5.85 7.06 13.24
N MET A 63 4.81 7.67 13.80
CA MET A 63 3.97 7.04 14.82
C MET A 63 3.29 5.78 14.30
N LEU A 64 2.66 5.84 13.12
CA LEU A 64 2.01 4.70 12.47
C LEU A 64 3.02 3.56 12.19
N ARG A 65 4.22 3.90 11.71
CA ARG A 65 5.32 2.94 11.49
C ARG A 65 5.72 2.26 12.80
N GLN A 66 5.89 3.03 13.86
CA GLN A 66 6.25 2.49 15.18
C GLN A 66 5.16 1.57 15.74
N ALA A 67 3.88 1.98 15.63
CA ALA A 67 2.75 1.15 16.04
C ALA A 67 2.73 -0.19 15.28
N ARG A 68 3.02 -0.19 13.96
CA ARG A 68 3.11 -1.43 13.18
C ARG A 68 4.28 -2.32 13.58
N ILE A 69 5.43 -1.74 13.95
CA ILE A 69 6.58 -2.51 14.46
C ILE A 69 6.19 -3.23 15.75
N CYS A 70 5.43 -2.57 16.63
CA CYS A 70 4.88 -3.21 17.84
C CYS A 70 3.90 -4.35 17.49
N GLU A 71 3.25 -4.30 16.32
CA GLU A 71 2.41 -5.38 15.75
C GLU A 71 3.24 -6.39 14.93
N HIS A 72 4.56 -6.45 15.13
CA HIS A 72 5.53 -7.32 14.46
C HIS A 72 5.68 -7.07 12.94
N ALA A 73 5.49 -5.85 12.47
CA ALA A 73 5.77 -5.52 11.08
C ALA A 73 7.27 -5.63 10.76
N VAL A 74 7.55 -6.08 9.53
CA VAL A 74 8.89 -6.11 8.93
C VAL A 74 8.95 -5.05 7.86
N ILE A 75 9.86 -4.10 7.99
CA ILE A 75 10.04 -2.97 7.07
C ILE A 75 11.41 -3.12 6.43
N MET A 76 11.42 -3.24 5.11
CA MET A 76 12.66 -3.25 4.33
C MET A 76 12.83 -1.86 3.73
N ASP A 77 13.85 -1.15 4.19
CA ASP A 77 14.15 0.23 3.79
C ASP A 77 15.45 0.23 2.98
N GLN A 78 15.30 0.01 1.68
CA GLN A 78 16.41 0.05 0.72
C GLN A 78 16.05 0.97 -0.45
N PRO A 79 17.02 1.76 -0.95
CA PRO A 79 16.83 2.52 -2.18
C PRO A 79 16.63 1.56 -3.36
N ASP A 80 15.57 1.80 -4.14
CA ASP A 80 15.30 1.04 -5.37
C ASP A 80 16.26 1.48 -6.47
N PRO A 81 17.12 0.59 -7.00
CA PRO A 81 17.93 0.90 -8.15
C PRO A 81 17.03 1.06 -9.39
N ARG A 82 17.19 2.16 -10.12
CA ARG A 82 16.52 2.38 -11.42
C ARG A 82 17.41 1.95 -12.57
N MET A 83 16.87 1.13 -13.45
CA MET A 83 17.49 0.88 -14.75
C MET A 83 17.05 1.97 -15.73
N VAL A 84 18.01 2.68 -16.29
CA VAL A 84 17.79 3.71 -17.31
C VAL A 84 18.40 3.21 -18.61
N LEU A 85 17.60 3.23 -19.68
CA LEU A 85 18.09 2.94 -21.02
C LEU A 85 18.62 4.23 -21.63
N LYS A 86 19.89 4.23 -22.05
CA LYS A 86 20.55 5.36 -22.72
C LYS A 86 20.98 4.97 -24.13
N GLY A 87 21.25 5.97 -24.97
CA GLY A 87 21.79 5.77 -26.32
C GLY A 87 20.74 5.46 -27.37
N ASP A 88 21.13 4.71 -28.40
CA ASP A 88 20.30 4.36 -29.55
C ASP A 88 19.18 3.38 -29.12
N PRO A 89 17.89 3.66 -29.42
CA PRO A 89 16.80 2.72 -29.14
C PRO A 89 16.98 1.34 -29.76
N ALA A 90 17.75 1.21 -30.84
CA ALA A 90 18.07 -0.07 -31.48
C ALA A 90 19.19 -0.85 -30.77
N ASN A 91 20.02 -0.17 -29.96
CA ASN A 91 21.07 -0.78 -29.16
C ASN A 91 21.26 0.00 -27.84
N PRO A 92 20.29 -0.09 -26.92
CA PRO A 92 20.31 0.70 -25.71
C PRO A 92 21.39 0.21 -24.73
N GLU A 93 22.09 1.16 -24.13
CA GLU A 93 22.95 0.91 -22.98
C GLU A 93 22.12 0.93 -21.70
N VAL A 94 22.28 -0.11 -20.87
CA VAL A 94 21.59 -0.20 -19.57
C VAL A 94 22.49 0.41 -18.49
N GLU A 95 22.03 1.49 -17.88
CA GLU A 95 22.70 2.09 -16.72
C GLU A 95 21.86 1.84 -15.48
N VAL A 96 22.49 1.36 -14.41
CA VAL A 96 21.84 1.25 -13.09
C VAL A 96 22.18 2.52 -12.32
N VAL A 97 21.16 3.35 -12.08
CA VAL A 97 21.29 4.58 -11.29
C VAL A 97 20.60 4.39 -9.94
N GLN A 98 21.24 4.84 -8.87
CA GLN A 98 20.54 4.95 -7.59
C GLN A 98 19.53 6.09 -7.70
N SER A 99 18.27 5.81 -7.33
CA SER A 99 17.27 6.86 -7.16
C SER A 99 17.71 7.81 -6.05
N GLU A 100 17.38 9.09 -6.20
CA GLU A 100 17.53 10.04 -5.09
C GLU A 100 16.79 9.51 -3.88
N SER A 101 17.45 9.54 -2.72
CA SER A 101 16.87 9.05 -1.48
C SER A 101 15.83 10.04 -0.97
N THR A 102 14.60 9.59 -0.84
CA THR A 102 13.46 10.38 -0.30
C THR A 102 12.73 9.59 0.79
N PRO A 103 13.43 9.19 1.88
CA PRO A 103 12.90 8.24 2.86
C PRO A 103 11.69 8.78 3.62
N GLU A 104 11.67 10.07 3.97
CA GLU A 104 10.56 10.68 4.72
C GLU A 104 9.31 10.78 3.84
N ALA A 105 9.46 11.27 2.62
CA ALA A 105 8.35 11.39 1.68
C ALA A 105 7.75 10.02 1.31
N GLN A 106 8.60 9.01 1.09
CA GLN A 106 8.16 7.63 0.83
C GLN A 106 7.47 7.01 2.03
N MET A 107 7.98 7.27 3.24
CA MET A 107 7.37 6.81 4.49
C MET A 107 5.97 7.38 4.66
N ILE A 108 5.77 8.70 4.46
CA ILE A 108 4.46 9.34 4.55
C ILE A 108 3.45 8.61 3.65
N VAL A 109 3.78 8.45 2.37
CA VAL A 109 2.87 7.82 1.42
C VAL A 109 2.59 6.37 1.79
N SER A 110 3.63 5.59 2.12
CA SER A 110 3.47 4.16 2.42
C SER A 110 2.64 3.92 3.70
N GLU A 111 2.88 4.67 4.76
CA GLU A 111 2.15 4.48 6.02
C GLU A 111 0.68 4.88 5.90
N PHE A 112 0.37 5.98 5.19
CA PHE A 112 -1.02 6.38 4.95
C PHE A 112 -1.75 5.39 4.03
N MET A 113 -1.08 4.84 3.01
CA MET A 113 -1.65 3.78 2.18
C MET A 113 -1.92 2.51 3.00
N ILE A 114 -1.01 2.13 3.90
CA ILE A 114 -1.20 0.97 4.77
C ILE A 114 -2.35 1.20 5.74
N LEU A 115 -2.44 2.38 6.36
CA LEU A 115 -3.54 2.76 7.24
C LEU A 115 -4.89 2.64 6.52
N ALA A 116 -5.01 3.23 5.32
CA ALA A 116 -6.22 3.17 4.52
C ALA A 116 -6.61 1.72 4.17
N ASN A 117 -5.66 0.89 3.74
CA ASN A 117 -5.92 -0.49 3.39
C ASN A 117 -6.29 -1.37 4.61
N LYS A 118 -5.69 -1.13 5.79
CA LYS A 118 -6.08 -1.77 7.06
C LYS A 118 -7.51 -1.39 7.46
N ALA A 119 -7.83 -0.11 7.39
CA ALA A 119 -9.16 0.40 7.73
C ALA A 119 -10.24 -0.18 6.81
N MET A 120 -10.01 -0.16 5.49
CA MET A 120 -10.96 -0.72 4.53
C MET A 120 -11.11 -2.24 4.67
N GLY A 121 -10.06 -2.94 5.02
CA GLY A 121 -10.13 -4.37 5.35
C GLY A 121 -11.00 -4.63 6.57
N SER A 122 -10.86 -3.83 7.64
CA SER A 122 -11.69 -3.92 8.84
C SER A 122 -13.14 -3.56 8.55
N TRP A 123 -13.36 -2.47 7.80
CA TRP A 123 -14.70 -2.05 7.38
C TRP A 123 -15.43 -3.13 6.57
N ALA A 124 -14.74 -3.78 5.64
CA ALA A 124 -15.32 -4.86 4.84
C ALA A 124 -15.77 -6.03 5.73
N ARG A 125 -14.94 -6.44 6.69
CA ARG A 125 -15.27 -7.50 7.65
C ARG A 125 -16.46 -7.13 8.54
N GLU A 126 -16.51 -5.89 9.03
CA GLU A 126 -17.59 -5.41 9.94
C GLU A 126 -18.91 -5.24 9.22
N THR A 127 -18.89 -4.79 7.96
CA THR A 127 -20.10 -4.57 7.15
C THR A 127 -20.55 -5.79 6.37
N GLY A 128 -19.77 -6.87 6.35
CA GLY A 128 -20.00 -8.04 5.50
C GLY A 128 -19.87 -7.73 4.00
N THR A 129 -19.09 -6.69 3.64
CA THR A 129 -18.85 -6.34 2.24
C THR A 129 -17.82 -7.29 1.64
N ALA A 130 -18.20 -8.01 0.60
CA ALA A 130 -17.29 -8.91 -0.10
C ALA A 130 -16.17 -8.11 -0.77
N MET A 131 -14.91 -8.43 -0.46
CA MET A 131 -13.72 -7.77 -0.99
C MET A 131 -12.59 -8.77 -1.21
N LEU A 132 -11.59 -8.35 -1.98
CA LEU A 132 -10.33 -9.07 -2.13
C LEU A 132 -9.34 -8.60 -1.05
N PHE A 133 -8.81 -9.54 -0.28
CA PHE A 133 -7.83 -9.27 0.78
C PHE A 133 -6.46 -9.75 0.35
N ARG A 134 -5.43 -8.98 0.69
CA ARG A 134 -4.05 -9.45 0.55
C ARG A 134 -3.60 -10.01 1.88
N THR A 135 -3.25 -11.29 1.87
CA THR A 135 -2.97 -12.05 3.08
C THR A 135 -1.57 -12.64 3.06
N GLN A 136 -1.02 -12.84 4.24
CA GLN A 136 0.22 -13.58 4.45
C GLN A 136 0.11 -14.23 5.83
N ASN A 137 -0.56 -15.39 5.85
CA ASN A 137 -0.89 -16.08 7.09
C ASN A 137 0.26 -17.00 7.53
N ILE A 138 1.39 -16.39 7.88
CA ILE A 138 2.58 -17.06 8.39
C ILE A 138 2.93 -16.55 9.79
N THR A 139 3.77 -17.27 10.50
CA THR A 139 4.40 -16.80 11.74
C THR A 139 5.81 -16.37 11.41
N LEU A 140 6.11 -15.09 11.67
CA LEU A 140 7.46 -14.55 11.57
C LEU A 140 8.13 -14.63 12.97
N PRO A 141 9.44 -14.92 13.05
CA PRO A 141 10.19 -14.79 14.29
C PRO A 141 10.07 -13.37 14.86
N ALA A 142 9.95 -13.24 16.17
CA ALA A 142 9.78 -11.94 16.83
C ALA A 142 10.94 -10.98 16.52
N GLU A 143 12.14 -11.50 16.39
CA GLU A 143 13.36 -10.77 16.02
C GLU A 143 13.35 -10.23 14.58
N SER A 144 12.43 -10.67 13.74
CA SER A 144 12.27 -10.13 12.39
C SER A 144 11.53 -8.79 12.36
N ALA A 145 10.85 -8.41 13.45
CA ALA A 145 10.13 -7.14 13.53
C ALA A 145 11.12 -5.96 13.55
N GLY A 146 10.79 -4.89 12.81
CA GLY A 146 11.61 -3.68 12.78
C GLY A 146 11.93 -3.19 11.38
N VAL A 147 12.90 -2.28 11.30
CA VAL A 147 13.38 -1.68 10.05
C VAL A 147 14.73 -2.31 9.69
N TRP A 148 14.84 -2.79 8.47
CA TRP A 148 16.02 -3.49 7.95
C TRP A 148 16.57 -2.73 6.74
N THR A 149 17.85 -2.36 6.82
CA THR A 149 18.57 -1.60 5.78
C THR A 149 19.68 -2.41 5.13
N GLU A 150 20.25 -3.39 5.87
CA GLU A 150 21.37 -4.19 5.38
C GLU A 150 20.91 -5.25 4.38
N PRO A 151 21.47 -5.29 3.15
CA PRO A 151 21.05 -6.22 2.10
C PRO A 151 21.11 -7.70 2.50
N THR A 152 22.11 -8.10 3.27
CA THR A 152 22.27 -9.48 3.74
C THR A 152 21.18 -9.91 4.71
N ASP A 153 20.75 -9.00 5.59
CA ASP A 153 19.68 -9.27 6.55
C ASP A 153 18.33 -9.31 5.85
N ILE A 154 18.09 -8.37 4.94
CA ILE A 154 16.89 -8.32 4.11
C ILE A 154 16.77 -9.60 3.28
N TYR A 155 17.84 -10.05 2.63
CA TYR A 155 17.83 -11.32 1.89
C TYR A 155 17.48 -12.53 2.77
N ARG A 156 18.04 -12.60 3.98
CA ARG A 156 17.73 -13.65 4.96
C ARG A 156 16.26 -13.63 5.36
N ILE A 157 15.71 -12.45 5.60
CA ILE A 157 14.31 -12.27 5.97
C ILE A 157 13.39 -12.68 4.81
N ILE A 158 13.64 -12.19 3.60
CA ILE A 158 12.83 -12.49 2.41
C ILE A 158 12.76 -14.00 2.17
N ASN A 159 13.87 -14.72 2.30
CA ASN A 159 13.89 -16.18 2.09
C ASN A 159 13.07 -16.96 3.12
N ASN A 160 12.82 -16.38 4.30
CA ASN A 160 11.99 -16.95 5.35
C ASN A 160 10.54 -16.44 5.31
N MET A 161 10.25 -15.45 4.45
CA MET A 161 8.91 -14.91 4.27
C MET A 161 8.19 -15.68 3.16
N GLY A 162 7.09 -16.31 3.50
CA GLY A 162 6.20 -16.86 2.49
C GLY A 162 5.58 -15.74 1.62
N PRO A 163 5.08 -16.08 0.44
CA PRO A 163 4.44 -15.12 -0.44
C PRO A 163 3.16 -14.54 0.19
N SER A 164 2.88 -13.29 -0.12
CA SER A 164 1.54 -12.75 0.11
C SER A 164 0.63 -13.14 -1.05
N ILE A 165 -0.58 -13.59 -0.74
CA ILE A 165 -1.57 -14.01 -1.72
C ILE A 165 -2.81 -13.12 -1.70
N LEU A 166 -3.61 -13.19 -2.75
CA LEU A 166 -4.91 -12.52 -2.81
C LEU A 166 -5.98 -13.57 -2.50
N GLU A 167 -6.89 -13.25 -1.58
CA GLU A 167 -7.97 -14.13 -1.12
C GLU A 167 -9.28 -13.35 -0.96
N CYS A 168 -10.40 -14.06 -0.88
CA CYS A 168 -11.71 -13.49 -0.52
C CYS A 168 -11.98 -13.52 0.99
N GLU A 169 -11.13 -14.17 1.77
CA GLU A 169 -11.25 -14.27 3.22
C GLU A 169 -10.37 -13.24 3.95
N PRO A 170 -10.90 -12.53 4.96
CA PRO A 170 -10.15 -11.51 5.72
C PRO A 170 -9.18 -12.17 6.71
N ARG A 171 -7.96 -12.46 6.27
CA ARG A 171 -6.88 -12.99 7.10
C ARG A 171 -5.76 -11.99 7.30
N ARG A 172 -4.85 -12.29 8.24
CA ARG A 172 -3.71 -11.41 8.59
C ARG A 172 -2.71 -11.30 7.44
N HIS A 173 -1.99 -10.17 7.43
CA HIS A 173 -0.80 -9.99 6.62
C HIS A 173 0.41 -9.77 7.55
N ALA A 174 1.20 -10.81 7.76
CA ALA A 174 2.26 -10.84 8.78
C ALA A 174 3.29 -9.73 8.59
N THR A 175 3.89 -9.61 7.39
CA THR A 175 4.94 -8.62 7.12
C THR A 175 4.48 -7.17 7.32
N ILE A 176 3.22 -6.86 7.02
CA ILE A 176 2.69 -5.50 7.21
C ILE A 176 2.31 -5.23 8.67
N GLY A 177 2.18 -6.26 9.51
CA GLY A 177 1.63 -6.12 10.86
C GLY A 177 0.14 -5.75 10.82
N ALA A 178 -0.64 -6.43 9.98
CA ALA A 178 -2.06 -6.14 9.81
C ALA A 178 -2.93 -7.37 10.10
N LYS A 179 -3.96 -7.20 10.93
CA LYS A 179 -4.95 -8.25 11.22
C LYS A 179 -5.83 -8.55 10.01
N VAL A 180 -6.10 -7.52 9.20
CA VAL A 180 -6.81 -7.59 7.92
C VAL A 180 -6.25 -6.52 7.01
N TYR A 181 -6.12 -6.81 5.72
CA TYR A 181 -5.58 -5.87 4.74
C TYR A 181 -6.28 -6.02 3.40
N ALA A 182 -7.04 -5.01 2.98
CA ALA A 182 -7.71 -4.96 1.69
C ALA A 182 -7.10 -3.84 0.83
N PRO A 183 -6.46 -4.15 -0.30
CA PRO A 183 -5.83 -3.14 -1.14
C PRO A 183 -6.90 -2.28 -1.83
N VAL A 184 -6.82 -0.94 -1.66
CA VAL A 184 -7.74 0.03 -2.27
C VAL A 184 -7.03 1.26 -2.85
N THR A 185 -5.74 1.42 -2.59
CA THR A 185 -5.01 2.69 -2.80
C THR A 185 -4.38 2.84 -4.19
N SER A 186 -4.45 1.84 -5.04
CA SER A 186 -3.82 1.87 -6.37
C SER A 186 -4.71 1.34 -7.50
N PRO A 187 -5.96 1.82 -7.67
CA PRO A 187 -6.93 1.26 -8.61
C PRO A 187 -6.53 1.41 -10.09
N LEU A 188 -5.67 2.37 -10.42
CA LEU A 188 -5.22 2.59 -11.80
C LEU A 188 -4.25 1.52 -12.32
N ARG A 189 -3.56 0.81 -11.42
CA ARG A 189 -2.52 -0.17 -11.79
C ARG A 189 -2.72 -1.55 -11.16
N ARG A 190 -3.61 -1.69 -10.20
CA ARG A 190 -3.95 -2.97 -9.56
C ARG A 190 -5.45 -3.22 -9.67
N TYR A 191 -5.80 -4.26 -10.41
CA TYR A 191 -7.20 -4.58 -10.65
C TYR A 191 -7.95 -4.99 -9.37
N SER A 192 -7.28 -5.62 -8.41
CA SER A 192 -7.85 -5.91 -7.09
C SER A 192 -8.30 -4.66 -6.35
N ASP A 193 -7.50 -3.59 -6.41
CA ASP A 193 -7.82 -2.31 -5.78
C ASP A 193 -9.03 -1.66 -6.46
N PHE A 194 -9.09 -1.76 -7.79
CA PHE A 194 -10.22 -1.25 -8.57
C PHE A 194 -11.53 -1.95 -8.18
N ILE A 195 -11.53 -3.28 -8.08
CA ILE A 195 -12.71 -4.05 -7.65
C ILE A 195 -13.11 -3.69 -6.22
N ASN A 196 -12.15 -3.63 -5.30
CA ASN A 196 -12.43 -3.25 -3.92
C ASN A 196 -13.03 -1.85 -3.80
N MET A 197 -12.49 -0.87 -4.53
CA MET A 197 -13.06 0.47 -4.59
C MET A 197 -14.49 0.46 -5.14
N ALA A 198 -14.77 -0.30 -6.20
CA ALA A 198 -16.10 -0.41 -6.77
C ALA A 198 -17.10 -1.04 -5.78
N GLN A 199 -16.70 -2.05 -5.02
CA GLN A 199 -17.51 -2.65 -3.94
C GLN A 199 -17.82 -1.63 -2.84
N ILE A 200 -16.82 -0.86 -2.39
CA ILE A 200 -17.00 0.19 -1.39
C ILE A 200 -17.96 1.27 -1.91
N MET A 201 -17.76 1.72 -3.14
CA MET A 201 -18.62 2.74 -3.76
C MET A 201 -20.07 2.29 -3.88
N ALA A 202 -20.30 1.06 -4.33
CA ALA A 202 -21.64 0.48 -4.43
C ALA A 202 -22.33 0.42 -3.06
N ARG A 203 -21.60 0.01 -2.02
CA ARG A 203 -22.11 -0.04 -0.66
C ARG A 203 -22.46 1.34 -0.10
N LEU A 204 -21.54 2.31 -0.24
CA LEU A 204 -21.72 3.67 0.28
C LEU A 204 -22.79 4.46 -0.48
N SER A 205 -23.00 4.19 -1.77
CA SER A 205 -24.05 4.82 -2.57
C SER A 205 -25.45 4.19 -2.37
N GLY A 206 -25.57 3.18 -1.51
CA GLY A 206 -26.86 2.50 -1.25
C GLY A 206 -27.28 1.51 -2.34
N GLN A 207 -26.42 1.22 -3.33
CA GLN A 207 -26.69 0.24 -4.39
C GLN A 207 -26.53 -1.22 -3.92
N GLY A 208 -26.07 -1.39 -2.67
CA GLY A 208 -25.83 -2.70 -2.08
C GLY A 208 -24.43 -3.24 -2.41
N ARG A 209 -24.37 -4.40 -3.07
CA ARG A 209 -23.13 -5.04 -3.52
C ARG A 209 -23.03 -5.00 -5.04
N LEU A 210 -21.84 -4.81 -5.57
CA LEU A 210 -21.57 -4.94 -7.00
C LEU A 210 -21.39 -6.40 -7.41
N LEU A 211 -20.56 -7.13 -6.65
CA LEU A 211 -20.29 -8.56 -6.81
C LEU A 211 -20.57 -9.30 -5.49
N ASP A 212 -21.08 -10.50 -5.59
CA ASP A 212 -21.19 -11.38 -4.43
C ASP A 212 -19.90 -12.18 -4.19
N GLN A 213 -19.89 -13.00 -3.12
CA GLN A 213 -18.73 -13.78 -2.74
C GLN A 213 -18.31 -14.78 -3.84
N GLY A 214 -19.27 -15.48 -4.46
CA GLY A 214 -18.98 -16.47 -5.51
C GLY A 214 -18.47 -15.83 -6.81
N GLU A 215 -18.99 -14.65 -7.15
CA GLU A 215 -18.50 -13.87 -8.29
C GLU A 215 -17.08 -13.37 -8.07
N LEU A 216 -16.76 -12.92 -6.83
CA LEU A 216 -15.40 -12.53 -6.46
C LEU A 216 -14.42 -13.71 -6.46
N GLU A 217 -14.83 -14.88 -5.99
CA GLU A 217 -14.02 -16.09 -6.04
C GLU A 217 -13.70 -16.52 -7.47
N SER A 218 -14.69 -16.45 -8.36
CA SER A 218 -14.52 -16.72 -9.78
C SER A 218 -13.54 -15.71 -10.44
N LEU A 219 -13.68 -14.44 -10.11
CA LEU A 219 -12.76 -13.39 -10.56
C LEU A 219 -11.34 -13.60 -10.02
N LEU A 220 -11.21 -14.00 -8.75
CA LEU A 220 -9.91 -14.27 -8.13
C LEU A 220 -9.17 -15.42 -8.84
N GLN A 221 -9.87 -16.48 -9.24
CA GLN A 221 -9.27 -17.57 -10.01
C GLN A 221 -8.70 -17.08 -11.35
N LEU A 222 -9.46 -16.23 -12.05
CA LEU A 222 -9.00 -15.61 -13.30
C LEU A 222 -7.77 -14.72 -13.06
N LEU A 223 -7.78 -13.87 -12.03
CA LEU A 223 -6.66 -13.00 -11.69
C LEU A 223 -5.40 -13.81 -11.33
N SER A 224 -5.55 -14.87 -10.56
CA SER A 224 -4.44 -15.73 -10.14
C SER A 224 -3.79 -16.43 -11.33
N SER A 225 -4.57 -16.98 -12.25
CA SER A 225 -4.04 -17.61 -13.47
C SER A 225 -3.33 -16.60 -14.39
N ARG A 226 -3.86 -15.39 -14.52
CA ARG A 226 -3.20 -14.32 -15.29
C ARG A 226 -1.90 -13.84 -14.63
N ALA A 227 -1.90 -13.68 -13.30
CA ALA A 227 -0.70 -13.30 -12.56
C ALA A 227 0.43 -14.34 -12.70
N GLU A 228 0.08 -15.64 -12.70
CA GLU A 228 1.04 -16.71 -12.92
C GLU A 228 1.67 -16.63 -14.32
N LEU A 229 0.87 -16.44 -15.36
CA LEU A 229 1.36 -16.26 -16.74
C LEU A 229 2.30 -15.06 -16.86
N VAL A 230 1.94 -13.92 -16.28
CA VAL A 230 2.80 -12.73 -16.24
C VAL A 230 4.11 -13.03 -15.52
N GLY A 231 4.05 -13.71 -14.37
CA GLY A 231 5.23 -14.13 -13.63
C GLY A 231 6.15 -15.07 -14.41
N GLN A 232 5.60 -15.97 -15.23
CA GLN A 232 6.38 -16.82 -16.14
C GLN A 232 7.12 -15.98 -17.19
N VAL A 233 6.44 -15.04 -17.84
CA VAL A 233 7.05 -14.14 -18.84
C VAL A 233 8.15 -13.28 -18.19
N GLN A 234 7.93 -12.77 -16.98
CA GLN A 234 8.95 -11.98 -16.27
C GLN A 234 10.22 -12.78 -15.94
N ARG A 235 10.07 -14.07 -15.61
CA ARG A 235 11.22 -14.97 -15.37
C ARG A 235 11.98 -15.36 -16.64
N MET A 236 11.35 -15.24 -17.81
CA MET A 236 11.99 -15.53 -19.11
C MET A 236 12.76 -14.34 -19.69
N ARG A 237 12.67 -13.15 -19.05
CA ARG A 237 13.51 -12.01 -19.47
C ARG A 237 14.95 -12.27 -19.06
N PRO A 238 15.89 -12.10 -20.00
CA PRO A 238 17.31 -12.22 -19.73
C PRO A 238 17.79 -11.18 -18.72
#